data_be1416fdab9c2a9c1b2bdca79ae29392
#
_entry.id   be1416fdab9c2a9c1b2bdca79ae29392
#
_cell.length_a   1.000
_cell.length_b   1.000
_cell.length_c   1.000
_cell.angle_alpha   90.00
_cell.angle_beta   90.00
_cell.angle_gamma   90.00
#
_symmetry.space_group_name_H-M   'P 1'
#
loop_
_entity.id
_entity.type
_entity.pdbx_description
1 polymer ?
#
loop_
_entity_poly.entity_id
_entity_poly.type
_entity_poly.pdbx_seq_one_letter_code
_entity_poly.pdbx_strand_id
1 'polypeptide(L)'
;MEEFDIVVLGGGSGSQVATAAADDGLEAAVLEPGPLGGACITRGCVPSKALLHRADVCEEIRRAERFGVDAEIRDLDFDAITDAVHDTVYEKADRQRESLEANENVTLYEAAGRFVDDQTIALGDGDGGEFHGDTDRIRGEVVVIAVGSRPVAPPIDGLEDVAYRTSDTALYLDEQPDDLVIVGGGYIAAELGYFFSAIGTDVSIVGRSETLVKREDDAVSDAVTESLAERCDVYTGFEASSVAERDGSIAVEIERSDGNGNEDGDEDENNDPSTLGADELLVATGRTPNTDDLGLENAGVETDEAGHVDVDEFLKTSAENVWALGDVIGDQPFKHVADYEARCVTVNVLEETQQTVDYEAMPHAIFTSPQVASVGRTESELVEADIHYDAATVGYDAAPMGLILDAKDAFVKVLAASDEDGDREGEILGCHIVGPQASTMIHEVVLAMQRCSGTVDDVADTVHVHPALNEAVLAAFDEVSDRPYSTAPDWRDVGE
;
A
#
# COMPACT_ATOMS: atom_id res chain seq x y z
N MET A 1 15.90 -17.79 -32.14
CA MET A 1 15.07 -16.84 -31.41
C MET A 1 13.73 -17.53 -31.29
N GLU A 2 13.28 -17.74 -30.09
CA GLU A 2 11.97 -18.32 -29.81
C GLU A 2 10.89 -17.25 -30.00
N GLU A 3 9.70 -17.65 -30.43
CA GLU A 3 8.59 -16.75 -30.73
C GLU A 3 7.40 -17.15 -29.82
N PHE A 4 6.73 -16.18 -29.25
CA PHE A 4 5.58 -16.33 -28.37
C PHE A 4 4.45 -15.40 -28.81
N ASP A 5 3.21 -15.79 -28.54
CA ASP A 5 2.07 -14.91 -28.75
C ASP A 5 2.12 -13.76 -27.74
N ILE A 6 2.50 -14.06 -26.48
CA ILE A 6 2.59 -13.07 -25.39
C ILE A 6 3.90 -13.22 -24.61
N VAL A 7 4.59 -12.10 -24.36
CA VAL A 7 5.75 -12.02 -23.48
C VAL A 7 5.41 -11.08 -22.31
N VAL A 8 5.55 -11.54 -21.09
CA VAL A 8 5.32 -10.76 -19.85
C VAL A 8 6.63 -10.50 -19.15
N LEU A 9 6.95 -9.23 -18.92
CA LEU A 9 8.10 -8.79 -18.15
C LEU A 9 7.65 -8.58 -16.69
N GLY A 10 8.02 -9.49 -15.80
CA GLY A 10 7.66 -9.49 -14.38
C GLY A 10 6.71 -10.63 -13.98
N GLY A 11 7.09 -11.39 -12.95
CA GLY A 11 6.37 -12.56 -12.40
C GLY A 11 5.36 -12.22 -11.29
N GLY A 12 4.99 -10.94 -11.14
CA GLY A 12 3.97 -10.49 -10.21
C GLY A 12 2.54 -10.66 -10.75
N SER A 13 1.74 -9.57 -10.76
CA SER A 13 0.37 -9.60 -11.31
C SER A 13 0.35 -9.89 -12.81
N GLY A 14 1.40 -9.52 -13.55
CA GLY A 14 1.52 -9.81 -14.97
C GLY A 14 1.46 -11.30 -15.32
N SER A 15 1.91 -12.20 -14.42
CA SER A 15 1.82 -13.65 -14.65
C SER A 15 0.38 -14.15 -14.85
N GLN A 16 -0.63 -13.41 -14.37
CA GLN A 16 -2.04 -13.73 -14.59
C GLN A 16 -2.44 -13.59 -16.05
N VAL A 17 -1.86 -12.59 -16.76
CA VAL A 17 -2.10 -12.40 -18.20
C VAL A 17 -1.51 -13.58 -19.00
N ALA A 18 -0.27 -14.00 -18.68
CA ALA A 18 0.36 -15.16 -19.30
C ALA A 18 -0.42 -16.45 -19.05
N THR A 19 -0.88 -16.67 -17.82
CA THR A 19 -1.68 -17.85 -17.46
C THR A 19 -3.00 -17.88 -18.24
N ALA A 20 -3.71 -16.75 -18.28
CA ALA A 20 -4.99 -16.67 -19.00
C ALA A 20 -4.80 -16.89 -20.53
N ALA A 21 -3.72 -16.35 -21.12
CA ALA A 21 -3.38 -16.57 -22.51
C ALA A 21 -3.07 -18.06 -22.79
N ALA A 22 -2.30 -18.69 -21.93
CA ALA A 22 -1.95 -20.10 -22.06
C ALA A 22 -3.19 -21.02 -21.91
N ASP A 23 -4.12 -20.67 -21.02
CA ASP A 23 -5.41 -21.38 -20.86
C ASP A 23 -6.30 -21.24 -22.09
N ASP A 24 -6.16 -20.15 -22.87
CA ASP A 24 -6.82 -19.94 -24.17
C ASP A 24 -6.06 -20.61 -25.34
N GLY A 25 -4.92 -21.25 -25.05
CA GLY A 25 -4.13 -22.04 -25.99
C GLY A 25 -3.03 -21.27 -26.73
N LEU A 26 -2.68 -20.06 -26.24
CA LEU A 26 -1.58 -19.26 -26.75
C LEU A 26 -0.26 -19.64 -26.09
N GLU A 27 0.86 -19.47 -26.81
CA GLU A 27 2.20 -19.65 -26.25
C GLU A 27 2.63 -18.36 -25.51
N ALA A 28 2.87 -18.48 -24.19
CA ALA A 28 3.24 -17.36 -23.35
C ALA A 28 4.63 -17.52 -22.72
N ALA A 29 5.38 -16.43 -22.60
CA ALA A 29 6.62 -16.36 -21.83
C ALA A 29 6.48 -15.42 -20.65
N VAL A 30 7.00 -15.81 -19.48
CA VAL A 30 7.12 -14.96 -18.30
C VAL A 30 8.59 -14.81 -17.93
N LEU A 31 9.06 -13.58 -17.79
CA LEU A 31 10.42 -13.27 -17.37
C LEU A 31 10.40 -12.72 -15.94
N GLU A 32 11.07 -13.42 -15.02
CA GLU A 32 11.22 -12.98 -13.63
C GLU A 32 12.62 -13.36 -13.13
N PRO A 33 13.50 -12.39 -12.84
CA PRO A 33 14.86 -12.68 -12.38
C PRO A 33 14.93 -13.18 -10.94
N GLY A 34 13.90 -12.97 -10.15
CA GLY A 34 13.83 -13.32 -8.75
C GLY A 34 12.78 -14.39 -8.42
N PRO A 35 12.44 -14.56 -7.15
CA PRO A 35 11.35 -15.43 -6.74
C PRO A 35 10.00 -14.93 -7.29
N LEU A 36 9.15 -15.84 -7.78
CA LEU A 36 7.85 -15.52 -8.35
C LEU A 36 6.88 -14.90 -7.32
N GLY A 37 5.95 -14.12 -7.84
CA GLY A 37 4.91 -13.43 -7.05
C GLY A 37 5.16 -11.95 -6.86
N GLY A 38 6.30 -11.45 -7.36
CA GLY A 38 6.67 -10.04 -7.29
C GLY A 38 6.83 -9.53 -5.87
N ALA A 39 6.95 -8.21 -5.73
CA ALA A 39 7.17 -7.55 -4.44
C ALA A 39 6.10 -7.91 -3.39
N CYS A 40 4.83 -8.01 -3.76
CA CYS A 40 3.76 -8.31 -2.81
C CYS A 40 3.97 -9.64 -2.04
N ILE A 41 4.35 -10.71 -2.74
CA ILE A 41 4.56 -12.02 -2.11
C ILE A 41 5.89 -12.07 -1.37
N THR A 42 6.96 -11.55 -2.00
CA THR A 42 8.32 -11.80 -1.53
C THR A 42 8.90 -10.70 -0.65
N ARG A 43 8.46 -9.44 -0.80
CA ARG A 43 9.09 -8.26 -0.18
C ARG A 43 8.10 -7.18 0.26
N GLY A 44 6.80 -7.51 0.37
CA GLY A 44 5.77 -6.51 0.64
C GLY A 44 4.60 -7.03 1.46
N CYS A 45 3.41 -7.10 0.83
CA CYS A 45 2.14 -7.34 1.53
C CYS A 45 2.11 -8.61 2.38
N VAL A 46 2.58 -9.74 1.84
CA VAL A 46 2.48 -11.02 2.55
C VAL A 46 3.40 -11.06 3.77
N PRO A 47 4.71 -10.80 3.66
CA PRO A 47 5.59 -10.79 4.82
C PRO A 47 5.22 -9.69 5.82
N SER A 48 4.90 -8.47 5.37
CA SER A 48 4.54 -7.39 6.31
C SER A 48 3.28 -7.71 7.10
N LYS A 49 2.21 -8.20 6.47
CA LYS A 49 0.97 -8.57 7.16
C LYS A 49 1.14 -9.79 8.07
N ALA A 50 2.04 -10.68 7.71
CA ALA A 50 2.43 -11.76 8.62
C ALA A 50 3.14 -11.23 9.88
N LEU A 51 4.03 -10.25 9.76
CA LEU A 51 4.67 -9.57 10.92
C LEU A 51 3.64 -8.77 11.73
N LEU A 52 2.81 -7.95 11.06
CA LEU A 52 1.77 -7.14 11.71
C LEU A 52 0.79 -7.99 12.51
N HIS A 53 0.41 -9.18 12.03
CA HIS A 53 -0.43 -10.08 12.82
C HIS A 53 0.25 -10.54 14.13
N ARG A 54 1.58 -10.67 14.17
CA ARG A 54 2.31 -10.97 15.42
C ARG A 54 2.31 -9.75 16.35
N ALA A 55 2.43 -8.54 15.79
CA ALA A 55 2.25 -7.30 16.53
C ALA A 55 0.86 -7.24 17.17
N ASP A 56 -0.20 -7.54 16.40
CA ASP A 56 -1.58 -7.59 16.92
C ASP A 56 -1.73 -8.57 18.10
N VAL A 57 -1.11 -9.75 18.02
CA VAL A 57 -1.11 -10.72 19.15
C VAL A 57 -0.42 -10.15 20.37
N CYS A 58 0.70 -9.44 20.22
CA CYS A 58 1.37 -8.78 21.34
C CYS A 58 0.49 -7.69 21.98
N GLU A 59 -0.15 -6.89 21.15
CA GLU A 59 -1.05 -5.82 21.61
C GLU A 59 -2.30 -6.36 22.30
N GLU A 60 -2.91 -7.42 21.79
CA GLU A 60 -4.05 -8.08 22.45
C GLU A 60 -3.68 -8.62 23.84
N ILE A 61 -2.47 -9.17 24.00
CA ILE A 61 -1.96 -9.62 25.31
C ILE A 61 -1.79 -8.42 26.26
N ARG A 62 -1.19 -7.30 25.80
CA ARG A 62 -0.99 -6.10 26.64
C ARG A 62 -2.32 -5.47 27.05
N ARG A 63 -3.30 -5.51 26.18
CA ARG A 63 -4.64 -4.93 26.41
C ARG A 63 -5.61 -5.87 27.12
N ALA A 64 -5.24 -7.13 27.39
CA ALA A 64 -6.11 -8.15 27.94
C ALA A 64 -6.67 -7.80 29.32
N GLU A 65 -5.94 -7.05 30.16
CA GLU A 65 -6.35 -6.63 31.50
C GLU A 65 -7.65 -5.82 31.48
N ARG A 66 -7.89 -4.99 30.46
CA ARG A 66 -9.13 -4.21 30.31
C ARG A 66 -10.38 -5.08 30.19
N PHE A 67 -10.22 -6.34 29.80
CA PHE A 67 -11.27 -7.35 29.71
C PHE A 67 -11.25 -8.32 30.90
N GLY A 68 -10.44 -8.06 31.94
CA GLY A 68 -10.33 -8.90 33.12
C GLY A 68 -9.47 -10.15 32.92
N VAL A 69 -8.64 -10.19 31.88
CA VAL A 69 -7.70 -11.29 31.60
C VAL A 69 -6.29 -10.86 32.00
N ASP A 70 -5.71 -11.53 33.02
CA ASP A 70 -4.32 -11.33 33.43
C ASP A 70 -3.40 -12.13 32.49
N ALA A 71 -2.65 -11.44 31.65
CA ALA A 71 -1.76 -12.03 30.67
C ALA A 71 -0.45 -11.23 30.56
N GLU A 72 0.65 -11.92 30.27
CA GLU A 72 1.96 -11.29 30.07
C GLU A 72 2.73 -11.95 28.91
N ILE A 73 3.49 -11.15 28.17
CA ILE A 73 4.49 -11.64 27.23
C ILE A 73 5.76 -11.91 28.03
N ARG A 74 6.15 -13.19 28.15
CA ARG A 74 7.33 -13.61 28.95
C ARG A 74 8.59 -13.62 28.14
N ASP A 75 8.46 -13.94 26.87
CA ASP A 75 9.54 -14.07 25.93
C ASP A 75 9.00 -13.86 24.53
N LEU A 76 9.83 -13.32 23.63
CA LEU A 76 9.51 -13.11 22.23
C LEU A 76 10.67 -13.70 21.42
N ASP A 77 10.39 -14.75 20.66
CA ASP A 77 11.36 -15.44 19.81
C ASP A 77 11.32 -14.79 18.42
N PHE A 78 12.16 -13.76 18.21
CA PHE A 78 12.20 -13.00 16.97
C PHE A 78 12.62 -13.87 15.77
N ASP A 79 13.60 -14.77 15.97
CA ASP A 79 14.05 -15.70 14.94
C ASP A 79 12.90 -16.60 14.48
N ALA A 80 12.11 -17.15 15.43
CA ALA A 80 10.97 -17.98 15.09
C ALA A 80 9.85 -17.19 14.36
N ILE A 81 9.72 -15.88 14.62
CA ILE A 81 8.78 -15.01 13.91
C ILE A 81 9.23 -14.80 12.46
N THR A 82 10.48 -14.43 12.25
CA THR A 82 11.03 -14.13 10.92
C THR A 82 11.17 -15.40 10.08
N ASP A 83 11.62 -16.52 10.65
CA ASP A 83 11.66 -17.82 9.99
C ASP A 83 10.28 -18.27 9.49
N ALA A 84 9.24 -18.15 10.32
CA ALA A 84 7.88 -18.50 9.93
C ALA A 84 7.31 -17.62 8.82
N VAL A 85 7.70 -16.35 8.76
CA VAL A 85 7.35 -15.44 7.67
C VAL A 85 8.08 -15.82 6.40
N HIS A 86 9.39 -16.07 6.49
CA HIS A 86 10.22 -16.52 5.39
C HIS A 86 9.68 -17.82 4.76
N ASP A 87 9.40 -18.84 5.57
CA ASP A 87 8.84 -20.11 5.11
C ASP A 87 7.51 -19.91 4.37
N THR A 88 6.61 -19.08 4.93
CA THR A 88 5.31 -18.78 4.32
C THR A 88 5.45 -18.12 2.95
N VAL A 89 6.39 -17.19 2.82
CA VAL A 89 6.67 -16.43 1.59
C VAL A 89 7.22 -17.34 0.50
N TYR A 90 8.27 -18.10 0.82
CA TYR A 90 8.91 -18.96 -0.17
C TYR A 90 8.04 -20.14 -0.58
N GLU A 91 7.30 -20.76 0.35
CA GLU A 91 6.32 -21.79 0.00
C GLU A 91 5.27 -21.28 -1.00
N LYS A 92 4.86 -20.01 -0.86
CA LYS A 92 3.91 -19.40 -1.80
C LYS A 92 4.54 -19.10 -3.16
N ALA A 93 5.77 -18.59 -3.19
CA ALA A 93 6.51 -18.34 -4.42
C ALA A 93 6.78 -19.64 -5.20
N ASP A 94 7.18 -20.71 -4.49
CA ASP A 94 7.41 -22.04 -5.08
C ASP A 94 6.14 -22.64 -5.67
N ARG A 95 5.00 -22.53 -4.97
CA ARG A 95 3.70 -22.98 -5.49
C ARG A 95 3.28 -22.24 -6.76
N GLN A 96 3.59 -20.95 -6.85
CA GLN A 96 3.31 -20.17 -8.06
C GLN A 96 4.20 -20.61 -9.22
N ARG A 97 5.50 -20.89 -8.94
CA ARG A 97 6.44 -21.47 -9.91
C ARG A 97 5.92 -22.81 -10.44
N GLU A 98 5.62 -23.75 -9.54
CA GLU A 98 5.08 -25.05 -9.91
C GLU A 98 3.81 -24.96 -10.75
N SER A 99 2.94 -23.97 -10.45
CA SER A 99 1.71 -23.75 -11.21
C SER A 99 1.97 -23.25 -12.64
N LEU A 100 2.94 -22.33 -12.82
CA LEU A 100 3.31 -21.84 -14.14
C LEU A 100 4.02 -22.93 -14.97
N GLU A 101 4.97 -23.65 -14.38
CA GLU A 101 5.71 -24.73 -15.02
C GLU A 101 4.81 -25.95 -15.38
N ALA A 102 3.70 -26.14 -14.69
CA ALA A 102 2.74 -27.18 -15.00
C ALA A 102 1.86 -26.87 -16.25
N ASN A 103 1.83 -25.62 -16.69
CA ASN A 103 1.11 -25.24 -17.91
C ASN A 103 2.04 -25.40 -19.12
N GLU A 104 1.68 -26.33 -20.03
CA GLU A 104 2.51 -26.67 -21.20
C GLU A 104 2.69 -25.49 -22.19
N ASN A 105 1.84 -24.48 -22.12
CA ASN A 105 1.87 -23.30 -22.97
C ASN A 105 2.57 -22.10 -22.30
N VAL A 106 3.11 -22.24 -21.09
CA VAL A 106 3.89 -21.20 -20.42
C VAL A 106 5.36 -21.59 -20.35
N THR A 107 6.23 -20.70 -20.82
CA THR A 107 7.68 -20.80 -20.60
C THR A 107 8.13 -19.77 -19.59
N LEU A 108 8.69 -20.22 -18.48
CA LEU A 108 9.26 -19.35 -17.45
C LEU A 108 10.77 -19.16 -17.68
N TYR A 109 11.19 -17.90 -17.75
CA TYR A 109 12.61 -17.53 -17.80
C TYR A 109 13.01 -16.86 -16.48
N GLU A 110 13.97 -17.46 -15.77
CA GLU A 110 14.63 -16.86 -14.62
C GLU A 110 15.64 -15.80 -15.10
N ALA A 111 15.16 -14.73 -15.70
CA ALA A 111 15.98 -13.73 -16.36
C ALA A 111 15.27 -12.37 -16.36
N ALA A 112 16.05 -11.29 -16.33
CA ALA A 112 15.56 -9.97 -16.64
C ALA A 112 15.34 -9.82 -18.16
N GLY A 113 14.32 -9.03 -18.55
CA GLY A 113 14.02 -8.74 -19.95
C GLY A 113 14.35 -7.28 -20.29
N ARG A 114 14.91 -7.06 -21.51
CA ARG A 114 15.19 -5.73 -22.05
C ARG A 114 14.76 -5.63 -23.52
N PHE A 115 14.04 -4.57 -23.86
CA PHE A 115 13.69 -4.32 -25.26
C PHE A 115 14.91 -4.06 -26.13
N VAL A 116 14.98 -4.76 -27.27
CA VAL A 116 15.98 -4.56 -28.34
C VAL A 116 15.33 -3.82 -29.51
N ASP A 117 14.07 -4.09 -29.76
CA ASP A 117 13.14 -3.41 -30.64
C ASP A 117 11.71 -3.52 -30.08
N ASP A 118 10.69 -3.19 -30.87
CA ASP A 118 9.28 -3.13 -30.47
C ASP A 118 8.70 -4.47 -29.96
N GLN A 119 9.28 -5.61 -30.37
CA GLN A 119 8.77 -6.94 -30.05
C GLN A 119 9.85 -7.94 -29.61
N THR A 120 11.12 -7.54 -29.66
CA THR A 120 12.25 -8.42 -29.31
C THR A 120 12.80 -8.09 -27.96
N ILE A 121 12.85 -9.08 -27.08
CA ILE A 121 13.37 -8.98 -25.71
C ILE A 121 14.68 -9.75 -25.62
N ALA A 122 15.75 -9.10 -25.17
CA ALA A 122 16.98 -9.72 -24.76
C ALA A 122 16.83 -10.27 -23.33
N LEU A 123 17.40 -11.44 -23.07
CA LEU A 123 17.39 -12.07 -21.75
C LEU A 123 18.69 -11.73 -21.03
N GLY A 124 18.61 -11.15 -19.84
CA GLY A 124 19.74 -10.86 -18.95
C GLY A 124 20.12 -12.07 -18.10
N ASP A 125 21.34 -12.10 -17.60
CA ASP A 125 21.81 -13.19 -16.74
C ASP A 125 21.23 -13.03 -15.30
N GLY A 126 20.45 -14.00 -14.86
CA GLY A 126 20.01 -14.22 -13.47
C GLY A 126 19.52 -12.98 -12.73
N ASP A 127 19.73 -12.96 -11.44
CA ASP A 127 19.26 -11.92 -10.50
C ASP A 127 19.98 -10.55 -10.67
N GLY A 128 21.13 -10.52 -11.34
CA GLY A 128 21.88 -9.28 -11.60
C GLY A 128 21.45 -8.52 -12.87
N GLY A 129 20.64 -9.13 -13.74
CA GLY A 129 20.10 -8.50 -14.95
C GLY A 129 21.16 -8.01 -15.94
N GLU A 130 22.44 -8.47 -15.85
CA GLU A 130 23.50 -8.06 -16.76
C GLU A 130 23.22 -8.57 -18.19
N PHE A 131 23.24 -7.66 -19.17
CA PHE A 131 23.02 -7.95 -20.58
C PHE A 131 24.36 -7.98 -21.31
N HIS A 132 24.83 -9.17 -21.68
CA HIS A 132 26.06 -9.34 -22.45
C HIS A 132 25.78 -9.31 -23.97
N GLY A 133 26.74 -8.90 -24.77
CA GLY A 133 26.54 -8.59 -26.20
C GLY A 133 26.03 -9.72 -27.12
N ASP A 134 25.99 -10.98 -26.65
CA ASP A 134 25.45 -12.17 -27.36
C ASP A 134 24.37 -12.88 -26.52
N THR A 135 23.53 -12.11 -25.80
CA THR A 135 22.43 -12.65 -25.01
C THR A 135 21.36 -13.32 -25.88
N ASP A 136 20.76 -14.37 -25.34
CA ASP A 136 19.60 -15.00 -25.95
C ASP A 136 18.45 -13.99 -26.07
N ARG A 137 17.63 -14.16 -27.09
CA ARG A 137 16.51 -13.25 -27.40
C ARG A 137 15.27 -14.06 -27.68
N ILE A 138 14.14 -13.51 -27.23
CA ILE A 138 12.80 -13.99 -27.56
C ILE A 138 12.00 -12.89 -28.25
N ARG A 139 10.92 -13.28 -28.93
CA ARG A 139 10.01 -12.35 -29.61
C ARG A 139 8.59 -12.60 -29.13
N GLY A 140 7.85 -11.52 -28.80
CA GLY A 140 6.42 -11.56 -28.51
C GLY A 140 5.62 -10.84 -29.58
N GLU A 141 4.46 -11.38 -29.99
CA GLU A 141 3.50 -10.60 -30.79
C GLU A 141 2.89 -9.49 -29.92
N VAL A 142 2.67 -9.78 -28.63
CA VAL A 142 2.23 -8.87 -27.58
C VAL A 142 3.28 -8.86 -26.48
N VAL A 143 3.57 -7.69 -25.91
CA VAL A 143 4.44 -7.56 -24.74
C VAL A 143 3.67 -6.85 -23.60
N VAL A 144 3.77 -7.38 -22.37
CA VAL A 144 3.17 -6.79 -21.17
C VAL A 144 4.27 -6.42 -20.18
N ILE A 145 4.38 -5.14 -19.85
CA ILE A 145 5.33 -4.59 -18.88
C ILE A 145 4.67 -4.62 -17.49
N ALA A 146 5.17 -5.48 -16.59
CA ALA A 146 4.65 -5.65 -15.25
C ALA A 146 5.78 -5.79 -14.21
N VAL A 147 6.87 -5.05 -14.42
CA VAL A 147 8.12 -5.14 -13.65
C VAL A 147 8.03 -4.50 -12.26
N GLY A 148 6.94 -3.79 -11.96
CA GLY A 148 6.69 -3.19 -10.66
C GLY A 148 7.64 -2.04 -10.30
N SER A 149 7.89 -1.87 -9.00
CA SER A 149 8.67 -0.79 -8.41
C SER A 149 9.66 -1.31 -7.37
N ARG A 150 10.62 -0.45 -6.98
CA ARG A 150 11.59 -0.69 -5.90
C ARG A 150 11.62 0.48 -4.91
N PRO A 151 12.07 0.27 -3.66
CA PRO A 151 12.31 1.36 -2.72
C PRO A 151 13.30 2.37 -3.28
N VAL A 152 13.08 3.66 -2.96
CA VAL A 152 13.99 4.75 -3.33
C VAL A 152 14.65 5.33 -2.08
N ALA A 153 15.97 5.56 -2.16
CA ALA A 153 16.72 6.27 -1.14
C ALA A 153 16.75 7.77 -1.49
N PRO A 154 16.36 8.67 -0.58
CA PRO A 154 16.46 10.11 -0.78
C PRO A 154 17.93 10.56 -0.70
N PRO A 155 18.26 11.76 -1.20
CA PRO A 155 19.61 12.31 -1.10
C PRO A 155 19.89 12.84 0.31
N ILE A 156 20.18 11.94 1.26
CA ILE A 156 20.60 12.26 2.62
C ILE A 156 22.13 12.18 2.68
N ASP A 157 22.80 13.19 3.21
CA ASP A 157 24.24 13.21 3.30
C ASP A 157 24.78 12.05 4.14
N GLY A 158 25.71 11.27 3.57
CA GLY A 158 26.33 10.11 4.21
C GLY A 158 25.50 8.82 4.17
N LEU A 159 24.31 8.80 3.54
CA LEU A 159 23.48 7.59 3.48
C LEU A 159 24.15 6.44 2.74
N GLU A 160 24.96 6.73 1.72
CA GLU A 160 25.74 5.73 0.97
C GLU A 160 26.88 5.08 1.76
N ASP A 161 27.31 5.71 2.86
CA ASP A 161 28.41 5.27 3.71
C ASP A 161 27.95 4.45 4.91
N VAL A 162 26.64 4.32 5.14
CA VAL A 162 26.05 3.55 6.26
C VAL A 162 25.20 2.40 5.74
N ALA A 163 25.14 1.32 6.51
CA ALA A 163 24.18 0.24 6.24
C ALA A 163 22.77 0.72 6.64
N TYR A 164 21.84 0.75 5.70
CA TYR A 164 20.44 1.04 5.98
C TYR A 164 19.54 -0.03 5.41
N ARG A 165 18.33 -0.11 5.94
CA ARG A 165 17.28 -1.01 5.48
C ARG A 165 16.29 -0.24 4.61
N THR A 166 15.70 -0.98 3.67
CA THR A 166 14.50 -0.55 2.93
C THR A 166 13.31 -1.38 3.38
N SER A 167 12.11 -1.08 2.88
CA SER A 167 10.94 -1.93 3.10
C SER A 167 11.18 -3.39 2.73
N ASP A 168 12.02 -3.65 1.72
CA ASP A 168 12.28 -4.99 1.21
C ASP A 168 13.19 -5.80 2.15
N THR A 169 14.12 -5.13 2.86
CA THR A 169 15.12 -5.78 3.70
C THR A 169 14.79 -5.75 5.20
N ALA A 170 14.01 -4.77 5.66
CA ALA A 170 13.57 -4.69 7.05
C ALA A 170 12.63 -5.84 7.48
N LEU A 171 11.97 -6.48 6.50
CA LEU A 171 11.08 -7.63 6.73
C LEU A 171 11.84 -8.94 7.08
N TYR A 172 13.16 -8.95 6.88
CA TYR A 172 14.02 -10.12 6.98
C TYR A 172 15.27 -9.84 7.82
N LEU A 173 15.12 -9.04 8.89
CA LEU A 173 16.20 -8.84 9.86
C LEU A 173 16.47 -10.15 10.60
N ASP A 174 17.76 -10.47 10.78
CA ASP A 174 18.21 -11.65 11.53
C ASP A 174 18.06 -11.47 13.04
N GLU A 175 18.16 -10.22 13.53
CA GLU A 175 18.07 -9.87 14.95
C GLU A 175 17.10 -8.70 15.15
N GLN A 176 16.35 -8.73 16.25
CA GLN A 176 15.51 -7.60 16.64
C GLN A 176 16.41 -6.43 17.05
N PRO A 177 16.26 -5.22 16.45
CA PRO A 177 17.00 -4.06 16.91
C PRO A 177 16.49 -3.57 18.27
N ASP A 178 17.38 -3.07 19.13
CA ASP A 178 16.98 -2.37 20.36
C ASP A 178 16.40 -0.98 19.99
N ASP A 179 17.10 -0.25 19.08
CA ASP A 179 16.74 1.10 18.61
C ASP A 179 16.59 1.14 17.08
N LEU A 180 15.48 1.66 16.57
CA LEU A 180 15.19 1.81 15.14
C LEU A 180 14.79 3.24 14.79
N VAL A 181 15.50 3.88 13.86
CA VAL A 181 15.04 5.12 13.23
C VAL A 181 14.42 4.82 11.87
N ILE A 182 13.21 5.31 11.64
CA ILE A 182 12.48 5.20 10.38
C ILE A 182 12.41 6.58 9.71
N VAL A 183 13.02 6.74 8.54
CA VAL A 183 12.91 7.95 7.72
C VAL A 183 11.82 7.75 6.69
N GLY A 184 10.71 8.47 6.86
CA GLY A 184 9.51 8.40 6.03
C GLY A 184 8.24 8.53 6.88
N GLY A 185 7.19 9.14 6.34
CA GLY A 185 5.90 9.34 7.02
C GLY A 185 4.73 8.65 6.31
N GLY A 186 4.99 7.71 5.37
CA GLY A 186 3.97 6.97 4.64
C GLY A 186 3.49 5.70 5.34
N TYR A 187 2.58 4.97 4.69
CA TYR A 187 1.98 3.73 5.25
C TYR A 187 3.01 2.65 5.59
N ILE A 188 4.11 2.54 4.83
CA ILE A 188 5.20 1.57 5.14
C ILE A 188 5.87 1.93 6.48
N ALA A 189 6.16 3.22 6.68
CA ALA A 189 6.75 3.70 7.94
C ALA A 189 5.79 3.48 9.11
N ALA A 190 4.50 3.74 8.93
CA ALA A 190 3.46 3.53 9.94
C ALA A 190 3.31 2.04 10.31
N GLU A 191 3.21 1.16 9.32
CA GLU A 191 3.07 -0.29 9.53
C GLU A 191 4.30 -0.91 10.20
N LEU A 192 5.52 -0.60 9.71
CA LEU A 192 6.74 -1.14 10.30
C LEU A 192 7.07 -0.50 11.64
N GLY A 193 6.75 0.79 11.83
CA GLY A 193 6.81 1.45 13.14
C GLY A 193 5.90 0.78 14.17
N TYR A 194 4.67 0.45 13.78
CA TYR A 194 3.76 -0.33 14.60
C TYR A 194 4.32 -1.72 14.93
N PHE A 195 4.82 -2.45 13.93
CA PHE A 195 5.36 -3.80 14.16
C PHE A 195 6.51 -3.78 15.16
N PHE A 196 7.56 -3.00 14.88
CA PHE A 196 8.77 -3.00 15.72
C PHE A 196 8.49 -2.49 17.13
N SER A 197 7.68 -1.43 17.29
CA SER A 197 7.30 -0.95 18.61
C SER A 197 6.45 -1.97 19.40
N ALA A 198 5.56 -2.69 18.71
CA ALA A 198 4.74 -3.72 19.34
C ALA A 198 5.54 -4.92 19.86
N ILE A 199 6.68 -5.24 19.24
CA ILE A 199 7.56 -6.30 19.72
C ILE A 199 8.62 -5.82 20.72
N GLY A 200 8.70 -4.49 21.00
CA GLY A 200 9.52 -3.91 22.06
C GLY A 200 10.81 -3.21 21.61
N THR A 201 10.94 -2.91 20.33
CA THR A 201 11.98 -2.02 19.79
C THR A 201 11.63 -0.57 20.13
N ASP A 202 12.60 0.24 20.52
CA ASP A 202 12.44 1.69 20.66
C ASP A 202 12.49 2.33 19.25
N VAL A 203 11.34 2.89 18.80
CA VAL A 203 11.17 3.37 17.42
C VAL A 203 11.04 4.88 17.37
N SER A 204 11.86 5.52 16.53
CA SER A 204 11.73 6.93 16.14
C SER A 204 11.29 7.02 14.67
N ILE A 205 10.21 7.76 14.37
CA ILE A 205 9.68 7.99 13.02
C ILE A 205 9.90 9.45 12.63
N VAL A 206 10.59 9.69 11.51
CA VAL A 206 10.88 11.04 10.99
C VAL A 206 10.11 11.27 9.70
N GLY A 207 9.13 12.19 9.71
CA GLY A 207 8.26 12.49 8.56
C GLY A 207 8.22 13.98 8.23
N ARG A 208 8.35 14.34 6.94
CA ARG A 208 8.40 15.74 6.47
C ARG A 208 7.07 16.49 6.61
N SER A 209 5.96 15.78 6.64
CA SER A 209 4.62 16.38 6.73
C SER A 209 4.24 16.59 8.18
N GLU A 210 3.24 17.44 8.44
CA GLU A 210 2.70 17.72 9.78
C GLU A 210 2.05 16.49 10.43
N THR A 211 1.64 15.50 9.62
CA THR A 211 1.07 14.22 10.05
C THR A 211 1.72 13.07 9.31
N LEU A 212 1.63 11.86 9.87
CA LEU A 212 1.91 10.62 9.16
C LEU A 212 0.77 10.36 8.16
N VAL A 213 1.04 9.52 7.17
CA VAL A 213 0.08 9.07 6.12
C VAL A 213 -0.72 10.20 5.48
N LYS A 214 -0.11 11.33 5.23
CA LYS A 214 -0.72 12.59 4.77
C LYS A 214 -1.59 12.52 3.49
N ARG A 215 -1.60 11.39 2.78
CA ARG A 215 -2.45 11.16 1.61
C ARG A 215 -3.84 10.68 1.99
N GLU A 216 -4.02 10.30 3.26
CA GLU A 216 -5.33 9.95 3.80
C GLU A 216 -6.13 11.22 4.13
N ASP A 217 -7.41 11.04 4.43
CA ASP A 217 -8.25 12.10 4.99
C ASP A 217 -7.62 12.64 6.29
N ASP A 218 -7.75 13.93 6.57
CA ASP A 218 -7.09 14.59 7.70
C ASP A 218 -7.43 13.89 9.03
N ALA A 219 -8.69 13.49 9.24
CA ALA A 219 -9.10 12.78 10.45
C ALA A 219 -8.41 11.41 10.59
N VAL A 220 -8.13 10.74 9.47
CA VAL A 220 -7.38 9.47 9.44
C VAL A 220 -5.90 9.71 9.75
N SER A 221 -5.31 10.72 9.12
CA SER A 221 -3.89 11.08 9.32
C SER A 221 -3.61 11.46 10.78
N ASP A 222 -4.51 12.23 11.39
CA ASP A 222 -4.43 12.59 12.80
C ASP A 222 -4.52 11.35 13.70
N ALA A 223 -5.52 10.49 13.49
CA ALA A 223 -5.72 9.29 14.29
C ALA A 223 -4.53 8.30 14.22
N VAL A 224 -3.94 8.11 13.03
CA VAL A 224 -2.74 7.26 12.88
C VAL A 224 -1.54 7.89 13.56
N THR A 225 -1.35 9.20 13.42
CA THR A 225 -0.23 9.93 14.03
C THR A 225 -0.31 9.87 15.55
N GLU A 226 -1.49 10.15 16.13
CA GLU A 226 -1.72 10.08 17.58
C GLU A 226 -1.48 8.66 18.12
N SER A 227 -2.03 7.63 17.45
CA SER A 227 -1.86 6.25 17.90
C SER A 227 -0.41 5.78 17.85
N LEU A 228 0.37 6.19 16.85
CA LEU A 228 1.79 5.85 16.77
C LEU A 228 2.62 6.64 17.78
N ALA A 229 2.25 7.89 18.08
CA ALA A 229 2.92 8.70 19.09
C ALA A 229 2.74 8.16 20.53
N GLU A 230 1.75 7.30 20.78
CA GLU A 230 1.62 6.60 22.06
C GLU A 230 2.71 5.55 22.32
N ARG A 231 3.42 5.10 21.26
CA ARG A 231 4.37 3.98 21.31
C ARG A 231 5.71 4.22 20.64
N CYS A 232 5.81 5.25 19.83
CA CYS A 232 6.98 5.65 19.08
C CYS A 232 7.30 7.12 19.35
N ASP A 233 8.56 7.52 19.21
CA ASP A 233 8.92 8.92 19.12
C ASP A 233 8.62 9.41 17.69
N VAL A 234 7.61 10.24 17.50
CA VAL A 234 7.16 10.70 16.19
C VAL A 234 7.58 12.16 15.96
N TYR A 235 8.43 12.37 14.96
CA TYR A 235 8.96 13.66 14.54
C TYR A 235 8.30 14.06 13.20
N THR A 236 7.13 14.68 13.26
CA THR A 236 6.44 15.26 12.10
C THR A 236 6.92 16.68 11.81
N GLY A 237 6.95 17.08 10.54
CA GLY A 237 7.53 18.34 10.10
C GLY A 237 9.07 18.36 10.14
N PHE A 238 9.71 17.19 10.19
CA PHE A 238 11.16 17.04 10.18
C PHE A 238 11.63 16.15 9.02
N GLU A 239 12.83 16.40 8.55
CA GLU A 239 13.53 15.56 7.58
C GLU A 239 14.92 15.17 8.09
N ALA A 240 15.40 14.00 7.66
CA ALA A 240 16.77 13.60 7.92
C ALA A 240 17.71 14.36 6.97
N SER A 241 18.63 15.12 7.51
CA SER A 241 19.60 15.92 6.74
C SER A 241 20.91 15.17 6.53
N SER A 242 21.39 14.43 7.52
CA SER A 242 22.60 13.62 7.40
C SER A 242 22.56 12.35 8.26
N VAL A 243 23.34 11.36 7.85
CA VAL A 243 23.56 10.12 8.62
C VAL A 243 25.03 9.79 8.68
N ALA A 244 25.47 9.21 9.81
CA ALA A 244 26.85 8.76 9.98
C ALA A 244 26.92 7.61 10.98
N GLU A 245 27.88 6.68 10.80
CA GLU A 245 28.22 5.70 11.82
C GLU A 245 29.08 6.35 12.92
N ARG A 246 28.63 6.23 14.18
CA ARG A 246 29.34 6.76 15.36
C ARG A 246 29.35 5.69 16.47
N ASP A 247 30.53 5.27 16.88
CA ASP A 247 30.73 4.32 18.00
C ASP A 247 29.97 2.99 17.86
N GLY A 248 29.66 2.57 16.63
CA GLY A 248 28.96 1.32 16.32
C GLY A 248 27.42 1.45 16.26
N SER A 249 26.90 2.68 16.33
CA SER A 249 25.50 3.02 16.09
C SER A 249 25.37 4.00 14.95
N ILE A 250 24.19 4.07 14.33
CA ILE A 250 23.86 5.04 13.28
C ILE A 250 23.34 6.31 13.95
N ALA A 251 23.96 7.44 13.66
CA ALA A 251 23.50 8.76 14.07
C ALA A 251 22.75 9.43 12.92
N VAL A 252 21.50 9.79 13.12
CA VAL A 252 20.63 10.48 12.14
C VAL A 252 20.40 11.90 12.62
N GLU A 253 20.86 12.89 11.86
CA GLU A 253 20.60 14.30 12.13
C GLU A 253 19.30 14.71 11.45
N ILE A 254 18.40 15.34 12.21
CA ILE A 254 17.09 15.78 11.73
C ILE A 254 16.95 17.29 11.85
N GLU A 255 16.27 17.89 10.87
CA GLU A 255 15.98 19.32 10.85
C GLU A 255 14.54 19.57 10.39
N ARG A 256 14.00 20.76 10.65
CA ARG A 256 12.65 21.10 10.20
C ARG A 256 12.57 21.19 8.68
N SER A 257 11.56 20.55 8.10
CA SER A 257 11.39 20.45 6.65
C SER A 257 10.94 21.75 5.96
N ASP A 258 10.37 22.71 6.71
CA ASP A 258 9.81 23.97 6.15
C ASP A 258 10.85 25.07 5.93
N GLY A 259 12.13 24.87 6.31
CA GLY A 259 13.19 25.86 6.14
C GLY A 259 12.92 27.23 6.79
N ASN A 260 11.80 27.34 7.49
CA ASN A 260 11.34 28.55 8.14
C ASN A 260 11.97 28.65 9.55
N GLY A 261 13.29 28.76 9.61
CA GLY A 261 13.91 29.36 10.78
C GLY A 261 13.26 30.73 10.97
N ASN A 262 12.52 30.94 12.05
CA ASN A 262 11.88 32.19 12.39
C ASN A 262 12.83 33.36 12.16
N GLU A 263 12.53 34.21 11.14
CA GLU A 263 13.22 35.52 10.98
C GLU A 263 12.90 36.49 12.14
N ASP A 264 11.92 36.11 12.97
CA ASP A 264 11.58 36.84 14.21
C ASP A 264 12.35 36.23 15.37
N GLY A 265 13.50 36.80 15.66
CA GLY A 265 14.48 36.55 16.70
C GLY A 265 14.04 36.15 18.13
N ASP A 266 13.11 35.27 18.29
CA ASP A 266 12.91 34.49 19.51
C ASP A 266 13.79 33.24 19.42
N GLU A 267 14.93 33.28 20.07
CA GLU A 267 15.80 32.15 20.38
C GLU A 267 15.00 31.16 21.28
N ASP A 268 14.07 30.43 20.69
CA ASP A 268 13.54 29.24 21.34
C ASP A 268 14.67 28.20 21.37
N GLU A 269 15.13 27.85 22.57
CA GLU A 269 16.19 26.87 22.86
C GLU A 269 15.91 25.46 22.31
N ASN A 270 14.82 25.27 21.52
CA ASN A 270 14.38 24.01 20.91
C ASN A 270 14.67 23.91 19.39
N ASN A 271 15.44 24.80 18.79
CA ASN A 271 15.70 24.83 17.35
C ASN A 271 17.07 24.25 16.95
N ASP A 272 17.76 23.55 17.84
CA ASP A 272 18.98 22.83 17.50
C ASP A 272 18.63 21.53 16.77
N PRO A 273 19.35 21.17 15.70
CA PRO A 273 19.17 19.90 15.01
C PRO A 273 19.30 18.76 16.01
N SER A 274 18.25 17.95 16.12
CA SER A 274 18.26 16.77 17.00
C SER A 274 19.02 15.65 16.31
N THR A 275 19.88 14.95 17.06
CA THR A 275 20.55 13.73 16.58
C THR A 275 19.87 12.54 17.22
N LEU A 276 19.36 11.61 16.40
CA LEU A 276 18.79 10.33 16.82
C LEU A 276 19.84 9.24 16.65
N GLY A 277 19.96 8.36 17.65
CA GLY A 277 20.84 7.19 17.59
C GLY A 277 20.01 5.95 17.27
N ALA A 278 20.53 5.02 16.48
CA ALA A 278 19.87 3.76 16.18
C ALA A 278 20.87 2.63 15.93
N ASP A 279 20.43 1.40 16.20
CA ASP A 279 21.12 0.18 15.76
C ASP A 279 20.84 -0.09 14.28
N GLU A 280 19.61 0.21 13.86
CA GLU A 280 19.16 0.05 12.48
C GLU A 280 18.47 1.34 11.98
N LEU A 281 18.70 1.66 10.71
CA LEU A 281 18.05 2.76 9.99
C LEU A 281 17.17 2.19 8.88
N LEU A 282 15.88 2.49 8.90
CA LEU A 282 14.93 2.15 7.84
C LEU A 282 14.60 3.39 7.00
N VAL A 283 14.85 3.32 5.69
CA VAL A 283 14.47 4.34 4.72
C VAL A 283 13.19 3.90 4.01
N ALA A 284 12.08 4.61 4.28
CA ALA A 284 10.73 4.32 3.78
C ALA A 284 10.11 5.57 3.12
N THR A 285 10.88 6.23 2.23
CA THR A 285 10.54 7.54 1.63
C THR A 285 9.82 7.47 0.30
N GLY A 286 9.50 6.27 -0.19
CA GLY A 286 8.76 6.04 -1.42
C GLY A 286 9.35 4.93 -2.27
N ARG A 287 8.77 4.80 -3.48
CA ARG A 287 9.16 3.78 -4.48
C ARG A 287 9.35 4.44 -5.84
N THR A 288 10.14 3.81 -6.71
CA THR A 288 10.39 4.22 -8.08
C THR A 288 10.13 3.02 -9.01
N PRO A 289 9.62 3.23 -10.23
CA PRO A 289 9.38 2.13 -11.17
C PRO A 289 10.69 1.46 -11.61
N ASN A 290 10.62 0.18 -11.98
CA ASN A 290 11.77 -0.59 -12.44
C ASN A 290 11.96 -0.44 -13.96
N THR A 291 12.05 0.77 -14.46
CA THR A 291 12.09 1.10 -15.90
C THR A 291 13.49 1.41 -16.46
N ASP A 292 14.46 1.72 -15.61
CA ASP A 292 15.78 2.26 -16.01
C ASP A 292 16.52 1.40 -17.05
N ASP A 293 16.48 0.07 -16.90
CA ASP A 293 17.25 -0.86 -17.73
C ASP A 293 16.39 -1.65 -18.74
N LEU A 294 15.10 -1.31 -18.88
CA LEU A 294 14.20 -2.00 -19.78
C LEU A 294 14.43 -1.70 -21.26
N GLY A 295 15.15 -0.60 -21.60
CA GLY A 295 15.36 -0.17 -22.99
C GLY A 295 14.06 0.25 -23.69
N LEU A 296 13.16 0.92 -22.96
CA LEU A 296 11.83 1.34 -23.42
C LEU A 296 11.90 2.20 -24.69
N GLU A 297 12.95 2.99 -24.81
CA GLU A 297 13.23 3.82 -25.99
C GLU A 297 13.40 3.01 -27.30
N ASN A 298 13.85 1.74 -27.22
CA ASN A 298 13.99 0.86 -28.36
C ASN A 298 12.63 0.36 -28.88
N ALA A 299 11.63 0.28 -27.99
CA ALA A 299 10.27 -0.09 -28.33
C ALA A 299 9.37 1.11 -28.65
N GLY A 300 9.84 2.34 -28.36
CA GLY A 300 9.04 3.56 -28.50
C GLY A 300 7.98 3.72 -27.41
N VAL A 301 8.21 3.12 -26.24
CA VAL A 301 7.38 3.28 -25.05
C VAL A 301 7.78 4.58 -24.32
N GLU A 302 6.80 5.45 -24.09
CA GLU A 302 6.97 6.72 -23.39
C GLU A 302 6.81 6.54 -21.88
N THR A 303 7.46 7.43 -21.10
CA THR A 303 7.38 7.48 -19.64
C THR A 303 7.20 8.91 -19.17
N ASP A 304 6.61 9.08 -17.97
CA ASP A 304 6.54 10.37 -17.29
C ASP A 304 7.92 10.81 -16.75
N GLU A 305 7.96 11.99 -16.10
CA GLU A 305 9.18 12.55 -15.50
C GLU A 305 9.71 11.71 -14.31
N ALA A 306 8.87 10.92 -13.67
CA ALA A 306 9.22 10.02 -12.57
C ALA A 306 9.65 8.62 -13.08
N GLY A 307 9.56 8.37 -14.37
CA GLY A 307 9.94 7.12 -15.03
C GLY A 307 8.82 6.08 -15.09
N HIS A 308 7.57 6.41 -14.72
CA HIS A 308 6.44 5.51 -14.90
C HIS A 308 6.07 5.41 -16.38
N VAL A 309 5.63 4.22 -16.80
CA VAL A 309 5.19 3.97 -18.19
C VAL A 309 3.84 4.67 -18.42
N ASP A 310 3.78 5.53 -19.44
CA ASP A 310 2.54 6.18 -19.86
C ASP A 310 1.61 5.17 -20.55
N VAL A 311 0.35 5.12 -20.09
CA VAL A 311 -0.71 4.26 -20.63
C VAL A 311 -2.00 5.04 -20.87
N ASP A 312 -2.83 4.54 -21.80
CA ASP A 312 -4.21 5.02 -21.97
C ASP A 312 -5.19 4.32 -21.04
N GLU A 313 -6.49 4.66 -21.12
CA GLU A 313 -7.55 4.05 -20.33
C GLU A 313 -7.72 2.54 -20.51
N PHE A 314 -7.08 1.96 -21.53
CA PHE A 314 -7.06 0.52 -21.80
C PHE A 314 -5.79 -0.16 -21.30
N LEU A 315 -4.90 0.57 -20.62
CA LEU A 315 -3.56 0.16 -20.18
C LEU A 315 -2.60 -0.13 -21.36
N LYS A 316 -2.87 0.45 -22.53
CA LYS A 316 -2.00 0.36 -23.70
C LYS A 316 -0.99 1.49 -23.70
N THR A 317 0.27 1.16 -23.96
CA THR A 317 1.36 2.15 -24.06
C THR A 317 1.34 2.88 -25.41
N SER A 318 2.23 3.86 -25.58
CA SER A 318 2.46 4.54 -26.87
C SER A 318 2.97 3.61 -27.99
N ALA A 319 3.53 2.45 -27.63
CA ALA A 319 4.01 1.44 -28.58
C ALA A 319 2.89 0.49 -29.04
N GLU A 320 2.94 0.03 -30.29
CA GLU A 320 1.96 -0.92 -30.82
C GLU A 320 2.14 -2.30 -30.17
N ASN A 321 1.04 -2.91 -29.69
CA ASN A 321 1.02 -4.22 -29.03
C ASN A 321 1.85 -4.32 -27.74
N VAL A 322 2.05 -3.19 -27.05
CA VAL A 322 2.69 -3.15 -25.73
C VAL A 322 1.73 -2.57 -24.71
N TRP A 323 1.50 -3.29 -23.60
CA TRP A 323 0.69 -2.89 -22.46
C TRP A 323 1.55 -2.78 -21.22
N ALA A 324 1.07 -2.03 -20.21
CA ALA A 324 1.72 -2.00 -18.90
C ALA A 324 0.69 -2.03 -17.77
N LEU A 325 1.08 -2.57 -16.61
CA LEU A 325 0.22 -2.69 -15.43
C LEU A 325 1.01 -2.73 -14.13
N GLY A 326 0.34 -2.37 -13.03
CA GLY A 326 0.89 -2.38 -11.67
C GLY A 326 1.77 -1.17 -11.39
N ASP A 327 2.61 -1.25 -10.34
CA ASP A 327 3.40 -0.12 -9.84
C ASP A 327 4.22 0.60 -10.92
N VAL A 328 4.51 -0.05 -12.05
CA VAL A 328 5.28 0.53 -13.15
C VAL A 328 4.56 1.68 -13.86
N ILE A 329 3.22 1.76 -13.78
CA ILE A 329 2.42 2.85 -14.34
C ILE A 329 2.13 3.97 -13.31
N GLY A 330 2.34 3.74 -12.00
CA GLY A 330 2.38 4.77 -10.97
C GLY A 330 1.05 5.24 -10.39
N ASP A 331 -0.10 4.93 -11.00
CA ASP A 331 -1.40 5.48 -10.58
C ASP A 331 -1.81 5.01 -9.18
N GLN A 332 -1.93 3.70 -8.98
CA GLN A 332 -2.40 3.09 -7.74
C GLN A 332 -1.49 1.89 -7.37
N PRO A 333 -0.39 2.11 -6.63
CA PRO A 333 0.63 1.07 -6.39
C PRO A 333 0.19 0.03 -5.34
N PHE A 334 -0.94 -0.62 -5.56
CA PHE A 334 -1.48 -1.67 -4.70
C PHE A 334 -1.67 -2.98 -5.46
N LYS A 335 -1.40 -4.09 -4.77
CA LYS A 335 -1.49 -5.43 -5.37
C LYS A 335 -2.86 -5.76 -5.99
N HIS A 336 -3.94 -5.41 -5.29
CA HIS A 336 -5.29 -5.67 -5.77
C HIS A 336 -5.68 -4.81 -6.98
N VAL A 337 -5.09 -3.61 -7.09
CA VAL A 337 -5.23 -2.76 -8.29
C VAL A 337 -4.47 -3.38 -9.44
N ALA A 338 -3.20 -3.78 -9.26
CA ALA A 338 -2.44 -4.48 -10.28
C ALA A 338 -3.12 -5.80 -10.76
N ASP A 339 -3.84 -6.51 -9.87
CA ASP A 339 -4.64 -7.69 -10.25
C ASP A 339 -5.91 -7.32 -11.03
N TYR A 340 -6.51 -6.16 -10.74
CA TYR A 340 -7.62 -5.62 -11.51
C TYR A 340 -7.16 -5.18 -12.90
N GLU A 341 -6.04 -4.48 -12.99
CA GLU A 341 -5.39 -4.07 -14.24
C GLU A 341 -5.00 -5.28 -15.09
N ALA A 342 -4.44 -6.33 -14.47
CA ALA A 342 -4.11 -7.57 -15.17
C ALA A 342 -5.34 -8.21 -15.82
N ARG A 343 -6.52 -8.16 -15.15
CA ARG A 343 -7.79 -8.62 -15.77
C ARG A 343 -8.20 -7.75 -16.96
N CYS A 344 -8.06 -6.41 -16.83
CA CYS A 344 -8.34 -5.48 -17.94
C CYS A 344 -7.42 -5.74 -19.13
N VAL A 345 -6.11 -5.85 -18.91
CA VAL A 345 -5.14 -6.18 -19.95
C VAL A 345 -5.45 -7.53 -20.58
N THR A 346 -5.80 -8.55 -19.79
CA THR A 346 -6.18 -9.87 -20.30
C THR A 346 -7.35 -9.77 -21.28
N VAL A 347 -8.42 -9.07 -20.93
CA VAL A 347 -9.56 -8.85 -21.83
C VAL A 347 -9.14 -8.10 -23.09
N ASN A 348 -8.34 -7.02 -22.93
CA ASN A 348 -7.92 -6.17 -24.04
C ASN A 348 -6.96 -6.88 -25.03
N VAL A 349 -6.22 -7.88 -24.56
CA VAL A 349 -5.29 -8.67 -25.37
C VAL A 349 -5.97 -9.88 -26.02
N LEU A 350 -6.88 -10.56 -25.30
CA LEU A 350 -7.43 -11.85 -25.74
C LEU A 350 -8.81 -11.73 -26.39
N GLU A 351 -9.58 -10.66 -26.12
CA GLU A 351 -10.93 -10.51 -26.63
C GLU A 351 -11.04 -9.40 -27.68
N GLU A 352 -12.08 -9.43 -28.52
CA GLU A 352 -12.39 -8.33 -29.45
C GLU A 352 -12.98 -7.09 -28.74
N THR A 353 -13.42 -7.22 -27.50
CA THR A 353 -14.01 -6.15 -26.68
C THR A 353 -12.94 -5.46 -25.85
N GLN A 354 -12.91 -4.13 -25.89
CA GLN A 354 -12.01 -3.34 -25.05
C GLN A 354 -12.67 -2.99 -23.72
N GLN A 355 -11.90 -3.08 -22.63
CA GLN A 355 -12.29 -2.71 -21.29
C GLN A 355 -11.39 -1.59 -20.79
N THR A 356 -11.99 -0.50 -20.32
CA THR A 356 -11.27 0.58 -19.63
C THR A 356 -11.08 0.27 -18.16
N VAL A 357 -10.02 0.80 -17.56
CA VAL A 357 -9.86 0.80 -16.11
C VAL A 357 -10.71 1.90 -15.50
N ASP A 358 -11.20 1.63 -14.29
CA ASP A 358 -11.95 2.59 -13.48
C ASP A 358 -11.35 2.57 -12.07
N TYR A 359 -10.75 3.68 -11.66
CA TYR A 359 -10.09 3.83 -10.37
C TYR A 359 -10.94 4.58 -9.33
N GLU A 360 -12.15 5.05 -9.67
CA GLU A 360 -12.94 5.93 -8.81
C GLU A 360 -13.29 5.30 -7.45
N ALA A 361 -13.55 4.00 -7.44
CA ALA A 361 -13.89 3.27 -6.21
C ALA A 361 -12.84 2.21 -5.85
N MET A 362 -11.53 2.57 -5.95
CA MET A 362 -10.45 1.70 -5.54
C MET A 362 -10.19 1.84 -4.04
N PRO A 363 -10.40 0.78 -3.25
CA PRO A 363 -10.11 0.82 -1.82
C PRO A 363 -8.62 0.63 -1.55
N HIS A 364 -8.17 1.17 -0.41
CA HIS A 364 -6.88 0.80 0.15
C HIS A 364 -6.97 0.66 1.68
N ALA A 365 -5.92 0.10 2.29
CA ALA A 365 -5.88 -0.08 3.73
C ALA A 365 -4.45 0.04 4.26
N ILE A 366 -4.34 0.53 5.52
CA ILE A 366 -3.11 0.58 6.30
C ILE A 366 -3.32 -0.31 7.52
N PHE A 367 -2.41 -1.25 7.73
CA PHE A 367 -2.56 -2.30 8.74
C PHE A 367 -1.82 -1.95 10.05
N THR A 368 -2.02 -0.72 10.52
CA THR A 368 -1.62 -0.28 11.86
C THR A 368 -2.63 -0.76 12.90
N SER A 369 -2.45 -0.37 14.16
CA SER A 369 -3.46 -0.51 15.20
C SER A 369 -3.73 0.87 15.79
N PRO A 370 -4.88 1.50 15.43
CA PRO A 370 -6.01 0.97 14.66
C PRO A 370 -5.70 0.75 13.17
N GLN A 371 -6.43 -0.18 12.51
CA GLN A 371 -6.40 -0.32 11.06
C GLN A 371 -7.09 0.87 10.39
N VAL A 372 -6.67 1.18 9.18
CA VAL A 372 -7.31 2.16 8.30
C VAL A 372 -7.81 1.48 7.04
N ALA A 373 -8.95 1.90 6.52
CA ALA A 373 -9.37 1.60 5.16
C ALA A 373 -10.11 2.79 4.57
N SER A 374 -9.82 3.09 3.31
CA SER A 374 -10.39 4.23 2.59
C SER A 374 -10.83 3.82 1.20
N VAL A 375 -11.88 4.48 0.70
CA VAL A 375 -12.33 4.43 -0.70
C VAL A 375 -12.88 5.80 -1.10
N GLY A 376 -12.66 6.21 -2.35
CA GLY A 376 -13.09 7.50 -2.87
C GLY A 376 -12.18 8.65 -2.42
N ARG A 377 -12.73 9.86 -2.38
CA ARG A 377 -12.01 11.12 -2.15
C ARG A 377 -11.91 11.47 -0.67
N THR A 378 -10.86 12.19 -0.32
CA THR A 378 -10.72 12.85 0.97
C THR A 378 -11.50 14.17 1.01
N GLU A 379 -11.79 14.67 2.19
CA GLU A 379 -12.44 15.96 2.38
C GLU A 379 -11.61 17.11 1.77
N SER A 380 -10.30 17.09 1.91
CA SER A 380 -9.37 18.06 1.33
C SER A 380 -9.44 18.09 -0.20
N GLU A 381 -9.51 16.91 -0.85
CA GLU A 381 -9.66 16.80 -2.31
C GLU A 381 -11.01 17.34 -2.81
N LEU A 382 -12.08 17.18 -2.04
CA LEU A 382 -13.39 17.76 -2.37
C LEU A 382 -13.37 19.30 -2.28
N VAL A 383 -12.72 19.83 -1.24
CA VAL A 383 -12.54 21.29 -1.08
C VAL A 383 -11.69 21.87 -2.21
N GLU A 384 -10.60 21.24 -2.58
CA GLU A 384 -9.73 21.68 -3.69
C GLU A 384 -10.45 21.64 -5.04
N ALA A 385 -11.36 20.66 -5.22
CA ALA A 385 -12.14 20.49 -6.45
C ALA A 385 -13.41 21.38 -6.50
N ASP A 386 -13.70 22.17 -5.44
CA ASP A 386 -14.93 22.99 -5.30
C ASP A 386 -16.22 22.14 -5.42
N ILE A 387 -16.20 20.91 -4.85
CA ILE A 387 -17.33 19.98 -4.81
C ILE A 387 -18.07 20.17 -3.48
N HIS A 388 -19.39 20.40 -3.55
CA HIS A 388 -20.22 20.50 -2.35
C HIS A 388 -20.56 19.12 -1.80
N TYR A 389 -20.39 18.94 -0.49
CA TYR A 389 -20.59 17.66 0.16
C TYR A 389 -21.20 17.82 1.55
N ASP A 390 -21.86 16.76 2.00
CA ASP A 390 -22.24 16.51 3.37
C ASP A 390 -21.29 15.47 3.98
N ALA A 391 -20.93 15.67 5.24
CA ALA A 391 -20.01 14.78 5.93
C ALA A 391 -20.58 14.29 7.25
N ALA A 392 -20.41 13.01 7.56
CA ALA A 392 -20.68 12.46 8.88
C ALA A 392 -19.49 11.66 9.38
N THR A 393 -19.20 11.80 10.69
CA THR A 393 -18.20 10.97 11.38
C THR A 393 -18.88 10.33 12.58
N VAL A 394 -18.93 9.00 12.59
CA VAL A 394 -19.60 8.21 13.62
C VAL A 394 -18.62 7.26 14.27
N GLY A 395 -18.52 7.33 15.61
CA GLY A 395 -17.68 6.44 16.39
C GLY A 395 -18.17 5.00 16.38
N TYR A 396 -17.27 4.04 16.57
CA TYR A 396 -17.64 2.62 16.67
C TYR A 396 -18.53 2.31 17.87
N ASP A 397 -18.57 3.17 18.89
CA ASP A 397 -19.46 3.08 20.04
C ASP A 397 -20.95 3.23 19.66
N ALA A 398 -21.26 3.76 18.49
CA ALA A 398 -22.60 3.71 17.92
C ALA A 398 -23.08 2.28 17.63
N ALA A 399 -22.16 1.32 17.48
CA ALA A 399 -22.46 -0.09 17.29
C ALA A 399 -22.22 -0.88 18.60
N PRO A 400 -23.15 -1.78 18.99
CA PRO A 400 -22.96 -2.60 20.19
C PRO A 400 -21.65 -3.41 20.21
N MET A 401 -21.18 -3.85 19.04
CA MET A 401 -19.90 -4.57 18.96
C MET A 401 -18.71 -3.65 19.23
N GLY A 402 -18.76 -2.38 18.82
CA GLY A 402 -17.73 -1.39 19.14
C GLY A 402 -17.61 -1.14 20.66
N LEU A 403 -18.74 -1.08 21.36
CA LEU A 403 -18.76 -1.00 22.84
C LEU A 403 -18.16 -2.27 23.48
N ILE A 404 -18.48 -3.46 22.95
CA ILE A 404 -17.95 -4.74 23.46
C ILE A 404 -16.42 -4.82 23.28
N LEU A 405 -15.90 -4.28 22.20
CA LEU A 405 -14.47 -4.27 21.90
C LEU A 405 -13.71 -3.10 22.56
N ASP A 406 -14.44 -2.19 23.23
CA ASP A 406 -13.87 -0.94 23.81
C ASP A 406 -13.08 -0.12 22.76
N ALA A 407 -13.64 -0.02 21.54
CA ALA A 407 -13.02 0.64 20.40
C ALA A 407 -13.40 2.15 20.35
N LYS A 408 -12.95 2.93 21.37
CA LYS A 408 -13.39 4.33 21.58
C LYS A 408 -12.84 5.32 20.56
N ASP A 409 -11.63 5.04 20.04
CA ASP A 409 -10.92 5.94 19.11
C ASP A 409 -11.15 5.52 17.65
N ALA A 410 -12.06 4.56 17.43
CA ALA A 410 -12.42 4.05 16.10
C ALA A 410 -13.64 4.80 15.57
N PHE A 411 -13.64 5.08 14.26
CA PHE A 411 -14.73 5.81 13.60
C PHE A 411 -14.92 5.40 12.13
N VAL A 412 -16.07 5.77 11.60
CA VAL A 412 -16.40 5.76 10.17
C VAL A 412 -16.71 7.20 9.77
N LYS A 413 -16.00 7.73 8.77
CA LYS A 413 -16.27 9.03 8.13
C LYS A 413 -16.81 8.78 6.73
N VAL A 414 -17.94 9.41 6.40
CA VAL A 414 -18.58 9.33 5.08
C VAL A 414 -18.68 10.74 4.50
N LEU A 415 -18.41 10.86 3.20
CA LEU A 415 -18.54 12.06 2.40
C LEU A 415 -19.55 11.78 1.28
N ALA A 416 -20.61 12.55 1.18
CA ALA A 416 -21.67 12.41 0.19
C ALA A 416 -21.91 13.71 -0.57
N ALA A 417 -22.26 13.64 -1.83
CA ALA A 417 -22.63 14.83 -2.61
C ALA A 417 -23.90 15.46 -2.03
N SER A 418 -23.86 16.79 -1.79
CA SER A 418 -24.98 17.54 -1.22
C SER A 418 -26.00 17.98 -2.28
N ASP A 419 -27.20 18.44 -1.82
CA ASP A 419 -28.29 18.98 -2.64
C ASP A 419 -27.86 20.11 -3.59
N GLU A 420 -26.81 20.85 -3.27
CA GLU A 420 -26.29 21.93 -4.09
C GLU A 420 -25.63 21.44 -5.38
N ASP A 421 -25.21 20.20 -5.43
CA ASP A 421 -24.59 19.53 -6.59
C ASP A 421 -25.63 18.96 -7.58
N GLY A 422 -26.92 19.05 -7.26
CA GLY A 422 -28.03 18.77 -8.18
C GLY A 422 -28.16 17.27 -8.54
N ASP A 423 -27.79 16.88 -9.76
CA ASP A 423 -27.99 15.50 -10.26
C ASP A 423 -27.15 14.42 -9.53
N ARG A 424 -26.24 14.82 -8.62
CA ARG A 424 -25.35 13.93 -7.84
C ARG A 424 -25.76 13.79 -6.37
N GLU A 425 -26.87 14.38 -5.96
CA GLU A 425 -27.37 14.32 -4.58
C GLU A 425 -27.32 12.90 -4.00
N GLY A 426 -26.66 12.77 -2.84
CA GLY A 426 -26.50 11.49 -2.14
C GLY A 426 -25.51 10.53 -2.76
N GLU A 427 -24.74 10.89 -3.81
CA GLU A 427 -23.65 10.06 -4.33
C GLU A 427 -22.55 9.91 -3.29
N ILE A 428 -22.03 8.69 -3.10
CA ILE A 428 -20.91 8.41 -2.19
C ILE A 428 -19.63 8.96 -2.81
N LEU A 429 -19.07 10.01 -2.21
CA LEU A 429 -17.81 10.63 -2.66
C LEU A 429 -16.59 10.03 -1.99
N GLY A 430 -16.72 9.60 -0.73
CA GLY A 430 -15.65 8.97 0.02
C GLY A 430 -16.14 8.30 1.30
N CYS A 431 -15.38 7.28 1.74
CA CYS A 431 -15.57 6.64 3.04
C CYS A 431 -14.22 6.25 3.62
N HIS A 432 -14.00 6.63 4.87
CA HIS A 432 -12.75 6.42 5.61
C HIS A 432 -13.07 5.76 6.94
N ILE A 433 -12.46 4.61 7.20
CA ILE A 433 -12.71 3.81 8.40
C ILE A 433 -11.40 3.66 9.17
N VAL A 434 -11.43 4.04 10.44
CA VAL A 434 -10.33 3.84 11.38
C VAL A 434 -10.81 2.92 12.50
N GLY A 435 -10.19 1.76 12.66
CA GLY A 435 -10.56 0.84 13.73
C GLY A 435 -10.40 -0.64 13.38
N PRO A 436 -10.73 -1.54 14.31
CA PRO A 436 -10.70 -2.98 14.08
C PRO A 436 -11.51 -3.39 12.84
N GLN A 437 -10.93 -4.25 12.00
CA GLN A 437 -11.56 -4.80 10.78
C GLN A 437 -11.90 -3.75 9.70
N ALA A 438 -11.34 -2.55 9.74
CA ALA A 438 -11.58 -1.51 8.74
C ALA A 438 -11.39 -2.04 7.31
N SER A 439 -10.29 -2.77 7.04
CA SER A 439 -9.98 -3.39 5.75
C SER A 439 -11.01 -4.41 5.25
N THR A 440 -11.85 -4.94 6.13
CA THR A 440 -12.95 -5.86 5.78
C THR A 440 -14.25 -5.10 5.58
N MET A 441 -14.55 -4.14 6.46
CA MET A 441 -15.82 -3.40 6.45
C MET A 441 -15.97 -2.46 5.24
N ILE A 442 -14.87 -1.90 4.73
CA ILE A 442 -14.89 -0.97 3.59
C ILE A 442 -15.53 -1.57 2.33
N HIS A 443 -15.55 -2.90 2.20
CA HIS A 443 -16.01 -3.57 0.97
C HIS A 443 -17.51 -3.46 0.70
N GLU A 444 -18.35 -3.23 1.68
CA GLU A 444 -19.77 -2.95 1.42
C GLU A 444 -19.95 -1.60 0.73
N VAL A 445 -19.14 -0.60 1.11
CA VAL A 445 -19.12 0.72 0.46
C VAL A 445 -18.57 0.60 -0.97
N VAL A 446 -17.45 -0.11 -1.15
CA VAL A 446 -16.90 -0.39 -2.49
C VAL A 446 -17.93 -1.06 -3.39
N LEU A 447 -18.70 -2.02 -2.86
CA LEU A 447 -19.75 -2.70 -3.62
C LEU A 447 -20.87 -1.73 -4.02
N ALA A 448 -21.29 -0.85 -3.09
CA ALA A 448 -22.29 0.18 -3.36
C ALA A 448 -21.82 1.10 -4.50
N MET A 449 -20.59 1.63 -4.41
CA MET A 449 -20.02 2.51 -5.42
C MET A 449 -19.85 1.84 -6.79
N GLN A 450 -19.35 0.60 -6.84
CA GLN A 450 -18.99 -0.06 -8.10
C GLN A 450 -20.15 -0.79 -8.78
N ARG A 451 -21.16 -1.27 -8.04
CA ARG A 451 -22.14 -2.25 -8.55
C ARG A 451 -23.59 -1.90 -8.29
N CYS A 452 -23.87 -0.91 -7.43
CA CYS A 452 -25.22 -0.41 -7.16
C CYS A 452 -25.41 0.96 -7.82
N SER A 453 -26.24 1.83 -7.24
CA SER A 453 -26.43 3.21 -7.73
C SER A 453 -25.32 4.16 -7.31
N GLY A 454 -24.48 3.77 -6.36
CA GLY A 454 -23.39 4.58 -5.83
C GLY A 454 -23.86 5.65 -4.84
N THR A 455 -25.07 5.49 -4.29
CA THR A 455 -25.65 6.47 -3.36
C THR A 455 -25.58 5.97 -1.91
N VAL A 456 -25.64 6.90 -0.97
CA VAL A 456 -25.67 6.62 0.47
C VAL A 456 -26.80 5.66 0.84
N ASP A 457 -27.93 5.71 0.15
CA ASP A 457 -29.10 4.85 0.39
C ASP A 457 -28.82 3.36 0.06
N ASP A 458 -27.89 3.06 -0.85
CA ASP A 458 -27.49 1.68 -1.14
C ASP A 458 -26.94 0.97 0.10
N VAL A 459 -26.21 1.70 0.96
CA VAL A 459 -25.68 1.17 2.23
C VAL A 459 -26.73 1.31 3.33
N ALA A 460 -27.33 2.50 3.47
CA ALA A 460 -28.26 2.85 4.52
C ALA A 460 -29.53 1.98 4.51
N ASP A 461 -30.03 1.51 3.34
CA ASP A 461 -31.19 0.61 3.20
C ASP A 461 -30.83 -0.87 3.35
N THR A 462 -29.53 -1.22 3.42
CA THR A 462 -29.10 -2.61 3.55
C THR A 462 -29.29 -3.10 4.97
N VAL A 463 -29.73 -4.36 5.12
CA VAL A 463 -29.91 -5.00 6.42
C VAL A 463 -28.57 -5.51 6.95
N HIS A 464 -28.14 -4.98 8.07
CA HIS A 464 -26.89 -5.38 8.74
C HIS A 464 -27.11 -6.44 9.81
N VAL A 465 -26.11 -7.28 10.04
CA VAL A 465 -26.12 -8.27 11.12
C VAL A 465 -25.98 -7.56 12.47
N HIS A 466 -26.76 -8.02 13.48
CA HIS A 466 -26.67 -7.51 14.84
C HIS A 466 -26.28 -8.63 15.82
N PRO A 467 -25.31 -8.40 16.75
CA PRO A 467 -24.40 -7.24 16.81
C PRO A 467 -23.18 -7.43 15.91
N ALA A 468 -22.80 -6.39 15.16
CA ALA A 468 -21.62 -6.39 14.30
C ALA A 468 -20.99 -4.98 14.23
N LEU A 469 -19.72 -4.88 13.80
CA LEU A 469 -19.05 -3.60 13.60
C LEU A 469 -19.61 -2.82 12.41
N ASN A 470 -20.15 -3.51 11.40
CA ASN A 470 -20.81 -2.90 10.23
C ASN A 470 -21.99 -1.98 10.59
N GLU A 471 -22.55 -2.12 11.81
CA GLU A 471 -23.58 -1.18 12.29
C GLU A 471 -23.03 0.24 12.49
N ALA A 472 -21.70 0.41 12.67
CA ALA A 472 -21.08 1.73 12.68
C ALA A 472 -21.03 2.33 11.25
N VAL A 473 -20.81 1.50 10.23
CA VAL A 473 -20.91 1.93 8.82
C VAL A 473 -22.34 2.34 8.53
N LEU A 474 -23.34 1.49 8.84
CA LEU A 474 -24.74 1.83 8.70
C LEU A 474 -25.09 3.16 9.36
N ALA A 475 -24.63 3.37 10.61
CA ALA A 475 -24.93 4.60 11.36
C ALA A 475 -24.34 5.84 10.69
N ALA A 476 -23.12 5.76 10.12
CA ALA A 476 -22.51 6.88 9.43
C ALA A 476 -23.25 7.23 8.12
N PHE A 477 -23.71 6.22 7.39
CA PHE A 477 -24.50 6.42 6.18
C PHE A 477 -25.93 6.91 6.47
N ASP A 478 -26.52 6.51 7.60
CA ASP A 478 -27.83 7.04 8.06
C ASP A 478 -27.78 8.55 8.34
N GLU A 479 -26.64 9.09 8.82
CA GLU A 479 -26.48 10.52 9.14
C GLU A 479 -26.46 11.43 7.90
N VAL A 480 -26.01 10.91 6.76
CA VAL A 480 -25.95 11.64 5.48
C VAL A 480 -27.05 11.24 4.51
N SER A 481 -27.97 10.37 4.92
CA SER A 481 -29.12 9.94 4.12
C SER A 481 -30.34 10.79 4.41
N ASP A 482 -31.06 11.21 3.38
CA ASP A 482 -32.32 11.97 3.48
C ASP A 482 -33.54 11.13 3.89
N ARG A 483 -33.33 10.01 4.55
CA ARG A 483 -34.44 9.13 4.94
C ARG A 483 -35.37 9.83 5.92
N PRO A 484 -36.71 9.73 5.68
CA PRO A 484 -37.68 10.42 6.53
C PRO A 484 -37.80 9.82 7.94
N TYR A 485 -37.20 8.67 8.19
CA TYR A 485 -37.28 7.95 9.47
C TYR A 485 -35.95 7.29 9.80
N SER A 486 -35.21 7.83 10.77
CA SER A 486 -34.12 7.09 11.41
C SER A 486 -34.72 5.98 12.30
N THR A 487 -34.25 4.77 12.16
CA THR A 487 -34.57 3.66 13.08
C THR A 487 -33.50 3.51 14.17
N ALA A 488 -32.55 4.44 14.22
CA ALA A 488 -31.51 4.47 15.23
C ALA A 488 -32.14 4.58 16.64
N PRO A 489 -31.75 3.75 17.60
CA PRO A 489 -32.27 3.84 18.97
C PRO A 489 -31.83 5.15 19.64
N ASP A 490 -32.77 5.79 20.36
CA ASP A 490 -32.53 7.06 21.09
C ASP A 490 -31.37 7.00 22.12
N TRP A 491 -30.83 5.80 22.45
CA TRP A 491 -29.71 5.68 23.35
C TRP A 491 -28.36 6.12 22.75
N ARG A 492 -28.31 6.36 21.44
CA ARG A 492 -27.13 6.95 20.77
C ARG A 492 -26.92 8.42 21.19
N ASP A 493 -27.97 9.11 21.62
CA ASP A 493 -27.93 10.51 22.02
C ASP A 493 -27.59 10.75 23.50
N VAL A 494 -27.17 9.73 24.25
CA VAL A 494 -26.93 9.83 25.71
C VAL A 494 -25.45 10.05 26.02
N GLY A 495 -24.81 10.95 25.29
CA GLY A 495 -23.41 11.26 25.46
C GLY A 495 -23.07 12.75 25.33
N GLU A 496 -23.72 13.65 26.12
CA GLU A 496 -23.17 14.95 26.51
C GLU A 496 -22.70 14.93 27.97
#